data_9c3df5f4a1fa7094317f7b7e0babec9b
#
_entry.id   9c3df5f4a1fa7094317f7b7e0babec9b
#
_cell.length_a   1.000
_cell.length_b   1.000
_cell.length_c   1.000
_cell.angle_alpha   90.00
_cell.angle_beta   90.00
_cell.angle_gamma   90.00
#
_symmetry.space_group_name_H-M   'P 1'
#
loop_
_entity.id
_entity.type
_entity.pdbx_description
1 polymer ?
#
loop_
_entity_poly.entity_id
_entity_poly.type
_entity_poly.pdbx_seq_one_letter_code
_entity_poly.pdbx_strand_id
1 'polypeptide(L)'
;MGEDIRLKSAAGEIGAYLATPAGTPKGGIVVIQEIFGVNHHIRAVTDKFAADGYLALAPCFFDHIKPGIELGYTPDTIAEGRGYVMTPGFTDKAVQDVQAAMDERKKRGVKKVGVTGYCWGGTISWLAATRLKPDAVSAYYGGGIHGARDEKPTVPTQLHFGDKDMHIPMAHVNELR
;
A
#
# COMPACT_ATOMS: atom_id res chain seq x y z
N MET A 1 -19.56 1.66 -4.19
CA MET A 1 -18.93 2.31 -3.03
C MET A 1 -18.54 1.22 -2.04
N GLY A 2 -17.34 1.32 -1.50
CA GLY A 2 -16.86 0.38 -0.49
C GLY A 2 -17.39 0.71 0.91
N GLU A 3 -16.89 -0.03 1.89
CA GLU A 3 -17.26 0.07 3.31
C GLU A 3 -16.01 0.13 4.18
N ASP A 4 -16.10 0.78 5.33
CA ASP A 4 -15.04 0.78 6.31
C ASP A 4 -15.16 -0.47 7.19
N ILE A 5 -14.04 -1.19 7.35
CA ILE A 5 -13.94 -2.40 8.17
C ILE A 5 -12.81 -2.27 9.18
N ARG A 6 -12.71 -3.24 10.11
CA ARG A 6 -11.59 -3.34 11.05
C ARG A 6 -10.69 -4.51 10.67
N LEU A 7 -9.37 -4.28 10.72
CA LEU A 7 -8.35 -5.30 10.54
C LEU A 7 -7.59 -5.51 11.84
N LYS A 8 -7.39 -6.78 12.20
CA LYS A 8 -6.47 -7.16 13.29
C LYS A 8 -5.16 -7.58 12.67
N SER A 9 -4.11 -6.81 12.91
CA SER A 9 -2.74 -7.14 12.52
C SER A 9 -1.88 -7.48 13.74
N ALA A 10 -0.68 -7.98 13.50
CA ALA A 10 0.30 -8.19 14.57
C ALA A 10 0.75 -6.87 15.22
N ALA A 11 0.63 -5.75 14.49
CA ALA A 11 0.96 -4.41 14.99
C ALA A 11 -0.17 -3.76 15.81
N GLY A 12 -1.38 -4.32 15.79
CA GLY A 12 -2.57 -3.78 16.45
C GLY A 12 -3.81 -3.82 15.57
N GLU A 13 -4.87 -3.16 16.01
CA GLU A 13 -6.10 -3.04 15.23
C GLU A 13 -6.17 -1.70 14.52
N ILE A 14 -6.44 -1.74 13.21
CA ILE A 14 -6.59 -0.56 12.36
C ILE A 14 -7.87 -0.63 11.54
N GLY A 15 -8.31 0.49 10.98
CA GLY A 15 -9.33 0.55 9.94
C GLY A 15 -8.81 0.08 8.58
N ALA A 16 -9.72 -0.19 7.67
CA ALA A 16 -9.43 -0.35 6.26
C ALA A 16 -10.67 -0.02 5.42
N TYR A 17 -10.45 0.49 4.22
CA TYR A 17 -11.51 0.67 3.24
C TYR A 17 -11.56 -0.55 2.32
N LEU A 18 -12.70 -1.23 2.29
CA LEU A 18 -12.95 -2.42 1.49
C LEU A 18 -13.93 -2.11 0.36
N ALA A 19 -13.57 -2.42 -0.87
CA ALA A 19 -14.45 -2.35 -2.02
C ALA A 19 -14.62 -3.75 -2.65
N THR A 20 -15.88 -4.17 -2.77
CA THR A 20 -16.25 -5.50 -3.28
C THR A 20 -16.78 -5.38 -4.70
N PRO A 21 -16.35 -6.21 -5.65
CA PRO A 21 -16.89 -6.22 -7.01
C PRO A 21 -18.33 -6.75 -7.05
N ALA A 22 -19.05 -6.41 -8.11
CA ALA A 22 -20.44 -6.84 -8.29
C ALA A 22 -20.63 -8.36 -8.50
N GLY A 23 -19.56 -9.08 -8.85
CA GLY A 23 -19.56 -10.54 -9.10
C GLY A 23 -18.49 -11.27 -8.31
N THR A 24 -18.22 -12.51 -8.69
CA THR A 24 -17.13 -13.31 -8.09
C THR A 24 -15.79 -12.61 -8.34
N PRO A 25 -15.01 -12.30 -7.28
CA PRO A 25 -13.74 -11.63 -7.44
C PRO A 25 -12.73 -12.42 -8.29
N LYS A 26 -12.08 -11.76 -9.24
CA LYS A 26 -10.96 -12.32 -10.03
C LYS A 26 -9.73 -12.60 -9.15
N GLY A 27 -9.58 -11.83 -8.07
CA GLY A 27 -8.48 -11.87 -7.11
C GLY A 27 -8.66 -10.76 -6.08
N GLY A 28 -7.73 -10.64 -5.14
CA GLY A 28 -7.65 -9.54 -4.19
C GLY A 28 -6.57 -8.54 -4.59
N ILE A 29 -6.77 -7.27 -4.24
CA ILE A 29 -5.75 -6.21 -4.37
C ILE A 29 -5.66 -5.48 -3.03
N VAL A 30 -4.47 -5.42 -2.45
CA VAL A 30 -4.17 -4.50 -1.36
C VAL A 30 -3.65 -3.21 -1.96
N VAL A 31 -4.31 -2.10 -1.67
CA VAL A 31 -3.96 -0.76 -2.16
C VAL A 31 -3.30 0.02 -1.03
N ILE A 32 -2.04 0.38 -1.20
CA ILE A 32 -1.26 1.08 -0.17
C ILE A 32 -1.22 2.57 -0.47
N GLN A 33 -1.64 3.35 0.52
CA GLN A 33 -1.73 4.81 0.49
C GLN A 33 -0.38 5.50 0.24
N GLU A 34 -0.43 6.74 -0.17
CA GLU A 34 0.68 7.69 -0.11
C GLU A 34 0.93 8.12 1.34
N ILE A 35 1.50 9.31 1.56
CA ILE A 35 1.69 9.89 2.90
C ILE A 35 0.45 10.67 3.40
N PHE A 36 -0.72 10.47 2.82
CA PHE A 36 -1.92 11.28 3.08
C PHE A 36 -3.06 10.51 3.74
N GLY A 37 -2.86 9.24 4.10
CA GLY A 37 -3.91 8.38 4.63
C GLY A 37 -4.77 7.76 3.52
N VAL A 38 -5.80 7.01 3.92
CA VAL A 38 -6.80 6.46 3.01
C VAL A 38 -7.83 7.54 2.70
N ASN A 39 -7.37 8.59 2.03
CA ASN A 39 -8.13 9.75 1.63
C ASN A 39 -9.03 9.46 0.42
N HIS A 40 -9.77 10.47 -0.04
CA HIS A 40 -10.66 10.35 -1.19
C HIS A 40 -10.00 9.73 -2.42
N HIS A 41 -8.74 10.07 -2.72
CA HIS A 41 -8.00 9.53 -3.87
C HIS A 41 -7.79 8.01 -3.73
N ILE A 42 -7.28 7.55 -2.59
CA ILE A 42 -7.01 6.12 -2.35
C ILE A 42 -8.32 5.32 -2.31
N ARG A 43 -9.39 5.88 -1.73
CA ARG A 43 -10.73 5.27 -1.79
C ARG A 43 -11.21 5.13 -3.24
N ALA A 44 -11.05 6.17 -4.06
CA ALA A 44 -11.43 6.12 -5.48
C ALA A 44 -10.60 5.10 -6.28
N VAL A 45 -9.31 4.96 -6.00
CA VAL A 45 -8.46 3.92 -6.61
C VAL A 45 -8.94 2.53 -6.20
N THR A 46 -9.27 2.33 -4.92
CA THR A 46 -9.78 1.06 -4.40
C THR A 46 -11.12 0.69 -5.05
N ASP A 47 -12.03 1.65 -5.18
CA ASP A 47 -13.31 1.46 -5.88
C ASP A 47 -13.12 1.10 -7.37
N LYS A 48 -12.11 1.67 -8.05
CA LYS A 48 -11.81 1.31 -9.44
C LYS A 48 -11.36 -0.13 -9.57
N PHE A 49 -10.49 -0.63 -8.68
CA PHE A 49 -10.13 -2.04 -8.67
C PHE A 49 -11.35 -2.94 -8.45
N ALA A 50 -12.30 -2.53 -7.60
CA ALA A 50 -13.54 -3.28 -7.44
C ALA A 50 -14.40 -3.25 -8.70
N ALA A 51 -14.49 -2.11 -9.38
CA ALA A 51 -15.19 -2.00 -10.68
C ALA A 51 -14.54 -2.90 -11.75
N ASP A 52 -13.21 -3.08 -11.69
CA ASP A 52 -12.46 -3.98 -12.57
C ASP A 52 -12.58 -5.47 -12.18
N GLY A 53 -13.31 -5.77 -11.12
CA GLY A 53 -13.65 -7.13 -10.70
C GLY A 53 -12.72 -7.72 -9.62
N TYR A 54 -11.99 -6.90 -8.87
CA TYR A 54 -11.14 -7.35 -7.76
C TYR A 54 -11.76 -7.02 -6.40
N LEU A 55 -11.55 -7.87 -5.42
CA LEU A 55 -11.78 -7.50 -4.02
C LEU A 55 -10.63 -6.59 -3.59
N ALA A 56 -10.89 -5.29 -3.45
CA ALA A 56 -9.85 -4.31 -3.17
C ALA A 56 -9.94 -3.80 -1.74
N LEU A 57 -8.79 -3.62 -1.09
CA LEU A 57 -8.70 -3.24 0.32
C LEU A 57 -7.54 -2.29 0.55
N ALA A 58 -7.82 -1.14 1.18
CA ALA A 58 -6.83 -0.13 1.55
C ALA A 58 -6.73 -0.02 3.07
N PRO A 59 -5.66 -0.53 3.72
CA PRO A 59 -5.43 -0.41 5.15
C PRO A 59 -5.18 1.04 5.58
N CYS A 60 -5.76 1.45 6.72
CA CYS A 60 -5.56 2.78 7.31
C CYS A 60 -4.32 2.77 8.24
N PHE A 61 -3.13 2.79 7.66
CA PHE A 61 -1.86 2.67 8.41
C PHE A 61 -1.70 3.75 9.49
N PHE A 62 -2.24 4.95 9.26
CA PHE A 62 -2.15 6.06 10.20
C PHE A 62 -3.00 5.89 11.46
N ASP A 63 -3.85 4.85 11.53
CA ASP A 63 -4.59 4.52 12.75
C ASP A 63 -3.68 4.13 13.90
N HIS A 64 -2.43 3.72 13.64
CA HIS A 64 -1.40 3.54 14.66
C HIS A 64 -0.95 4.84 15.34
N ILE A 65 -1.29 5.98 14.75
CA ILE A 65 -1.01 7.31 15.29
C ILE A 65 -2.31 7.89 15.85
N LYS A 66 -3.31 8.03 14.98
CA LYS A 66 -4.64 8.48 15.30
C LYS A 66 -5.63 7.98 14.23
N PRO A 67 -6.76 7.38 14.63
CA PRO A 67 -7.78 6.97 13.68
C PRO A 67 -8.33 8.13 12.85
N GLY A 68 -8.59 7.84 11.56
CA GLY A 68 -9.27 8.76 10.66
C GLY A 68 -8.38 9.90 10.14
N ILE A 69 -7.07 9.77 10.14
CA ILE A 69 -6.19 10.75 9.49
C ILE A 69 -6.35 10.64 7.96
N GLU A 70 -6.89 11.71 7.38
CA GLU A 70 -6.97 11.94 5.94
C GLU A 70 -6.42 13.33 5.63
N LEU A 71 -5.27 13.39 4.97
CA LEU A 71 -4.56 14.64 4.68
C LEU A 71 -4.83 15.11 3.24
N GLY A 72 -4.76 16.43 3.04
CA GLY A 72 -4.74 17.05 1.72
C GLY A 72 -3.33 17.10 1.13
N TYR A 73 -3.18 17.91 0.06
CA TYR A 73 -1.92 18.00 -0.72
C TYR A 73 -1.24 19.37 -0.55
N THR A 74 -1.35 19.99 0.62
CA THR A 74 -0.69 21.25 0.93
C THR A 74 0.73 21.01 1.46
N PRO A 75 1.64 22.01 1.42
CA PRO A 75 2.98 21.87 2.00
C PRO A 75 2.96 21.41 3.46
N ASP A 76 2.05 21.94 4.28
CA ASP A 76 1.93 21.60 5.71
C ASP A 76 1.50 20.12 5.88
N THR A 77 0.50 19.68 5.14
CA THR A 77 0.04 18.27 5.20
C THR A 77 1.06 17.28 4.62
N ILE A 78 1.88 17.71 3.66
CA ILE A 78 3.03 16.93 3.17
C ILE A 78 4.06 16.77 4.29
N ALA A 79 4.39 17.85 5.01
CA ALA A 79 5.33 17.78 6.12
C ALA A 79 4.79 16.89 7.26
N GLU A 80 3.51 17.01 7.57
CA GLU A 80 2.82 16.19 8.57
C GLU A 80 2.86 14.70 8.20
N GLY A 81 2.41 14.36 6.99
CA GLY A 81 2.39 12.97 6.50
C GLY A 81 3.78 12.33 6.42
N ARG A 82 4.81 13.12 6.03
CA ARG A 82 6.21 12.68 6.12
C ARG A 82 6.63 12.38 7.54
N GLY A 83 6.27 13.23 8.50
CA GLY A 83 6.53 13.01 9.92
C GLY A 83 5.97 11.67 10.41
N TYR A 84 4.76 11.31 9.99
CA TYR A 84 4.13 10.06 10.36
C TYR A 84 4.88 8.84 9.84
N VAL A 85 5.19 8.80 8.54
CA VAL A 85 5.86 7.64 7.93
C VAL A 85 7.33 7.50 8.35
N MET A 86 7.94 8.57 8.85
CA MET A 86 9.30 8.57 9.39
C MET A 86 9.36 8.17 10.87
N THR A 87 8.24 7.94 11.53
CA THR A 87 8.21 7.49 12.93
C THR A 87 8.94 6.13 13.04
N PRO A 88 9.88 5.98 13.99
CA PRO A 88 10.60 4.73 14.17
C PRO A 88 9.66 3.51 14.34
N GLY A 89 9.92 2.45 13.60
CA GLY A 89 9.10 1.23 13.61
C GLY A 89 7.79 1.30 12.82
N PHE A 90 7.43 2.46 12.26
CA PHE A 90 6.17 2.60 11.51
C PHE A 90 6.14 1.75 10.24
N THR A 91 7.27 1.68 9.53
CA THR A 91 7.43 0.84 8.34
C THR A 91 7.19 -0.64 8.65
N ASP A 92 7.72 -1.15 9.77
CA ASP A 92 7.54 -2.56 10.14
C ASP A 92 6.09 -2.87 10.52
N LYS A 93 5.40 -1.94 11.21
CA LYS A 93 3.97 -2.03 11.46
C LYS A 93 3.17 -2.05 10.15
N ALA A 94 3.52 -1.18 9.21
CA ALA A 94 2.84 -1.15 7.91
C ALA A 94 2.98 -2.48 7.14
N VAL A 95 4.14 -3.11 7.17
CA VAL A 95 4.34 -4.45 6.56
C VAL A 95 3.45 -5.50 7.23
N GLN A 96 3.30 -5.46 8.55
CA GLN A 96 2.41 -6.36 9.29
C GLN A 96 0.93 -6.10 8.94
N ASP A 97 0.55 -4.85 8.73
CA ASP A 97 -0.80 -4.49 8.30
C ASP A 97 -1.11 -4.95 6.86
N VAL A 98 -0.12 -4.88 5.96
CA VAL A 98 -0.24 -5.46 4.61
C VAL A 98 -0.49 -6.97 4.71
N GLN A 99 0.21 -7.69 5.59
CA GLN A 99 -0.04 -9.11 5.81
C GLN A 99 -1.48 -9.35 6.30
N ALA A 100 -1.96 -8.57 7.26
CA ALA A 100 -3.34 -8.67 7.75
C ALA A 100 -4.38 -8.40 6.65
N ALA A 101 -4.13 -7.41 5.78
CA ALA A 101 -4.97 -7.12 4.63
C ALA A 101 -4.98 -8.27 3.61
N MET A 102 -3.83 -8.87 3.36
CA MET A 102 -3.72 -10.06 2.52
C MET A 102 -4.47 -11.25 3.12
N ASP A 103 -4.49 -11.41 4.44
CA ASP A 103 -5.20 -12.50 5.10
C ASP A 103 -6.71 -12.27 5.16
N GLU A 104 -7.17 -11.02 5.24
CA GLU A 104 -8.60 -10.67 5.20
C GLU A 104 -9.27 -11.17 3.92
N ARG A 105 -8.58 -11.11 2.77
CA ARG A 105 -9.09 -11.66 1.51
C ARG A 105 -9.41 -13.15 1.58
N LYS A 106 -8.59 -13.93 2.31
CA LYS A 106 -8.79 -15.39 2.45
C LYS A 106 -10.09 -15.69 3.17
N LYS A 107 -10.43 -14.93 4.20
CA LYS A 107 -11.71 -15.05 4.93
C LYS A 107 -12.90 -14.80 4.01
N ARG A 108 -12.70 -14.03 2.93
CA ARG A 108 -13.71 -13.72 1.91
C ARG A 108 -13.65 -14.65 0.69
N GLY A 109 -12.93 -15.77 0.79
CA GLY A 109 -12.86 -16.81 -0.25
C GLY A 109 -11.98 -16.45 -1.46
N VAL A 110 -11.21 -15.36 -1.40
CA VAL A 110 -10.33 -14.95 -2.50
C VAL A 110 -8.95 -15.59 -2.37
N LYS A 111 -8.53 -16.36 -3.36
CA LYS A 111 -7.31 -17.19 -3.29
C LYS A 111 -6.03 -16.40 -3.59
N LYS A 112 -6.05 -15.52 -4.60
CA LYS A 112 -4.87 -14.75 -5.05
C LYS A 112 -4.94 -13.31 -4.63
N VAL A 113 -3.79 -12.69 -4.34
CA VAL A 113 -3.69 -11.27 -3.99
C VAL A 113 -2.49 -10.60 -4.64
N GLY A 114 -2.75 -9.45 -5.27
CA GLY A 114 -1.74 -8.49 -5.63
C GLY A 114 -1.60 -7.39 -4.57
N VAL A 115 -0.45 -6.77 -4.53
CA VAL A 115 -0.20 -5.57 -3.72
C VAL A 115 0.21 -4.44 -4.66
N THR A 116 -0.39 -3.28 -4.49
CA THR A 116 -0.01 -2.06 -5.21
C THR A 116 0.06 -0.89 -4.25
N GLY A 117 0.96 0.05 -4.51
CA GLY A 117 1.08 1.23 -3.67
C GLY A 117 1.81 2.37 -4.35
N TYR A 118 1.59 3.56 -3.82
CA TYR A 118 1.95 4.83 -4.43
C TYR A 118 2.84 5.65 -3.48
N CYS A 119 3.89 6.30 -3.98
CA CYS A 119 4.81 7.09 -3.18
C CYS A 119 5.44 6.25 -2.03
N TRP A 120 5.24 6.63 -0.78
CA TRP A 120 5.62 5.81 0.37
C TRP A 120 5.01 4.40 0.28
N GLY A 121 3.76 4.28 -0.15
CA GLY A 121 3.12 3.00 -0.40
C GLY A 121 3.81 2.15 -1.48
N GLY A 122 4.48 2.78 -2.45
CA GLY A 122 5.35 2.09 -3.39
C GLY A 122 6.54 1.42 -2.68
N THR A 123 7.14 2.11 -1.71
CA THR A 123 8.19 1.53 -0.86
C THR A 123 7.66 0.37 -0.01
N ILE A 124 6.50 0.50 0.61
CA ILE A 124 5.88 -0.59 1.39
C ILE A 124 5.51 -1.78 0.48
N SER A 125 5.08 -1.53 -0.76
CA SER A 125 4.83 -2.58 -1.75
C SER A 125 6.11 -3.37 -2.08
N TRP A 126 7.25 -2.70 -2.24
CA TRP A 126 8.55 -3.36 -2.37
C TRP A 126 8.87 -4.25 -1.18
N LEU A 127 8.71 -3.73 0.03
CA LEU A 127 8.94 -4.50 1.26
C LEU A 127 7.96 -5.68 1.38
N ALA A 128 6.73 -5.54 0.89
CA ALA A 128 5.81 -6.67 0.79
C ALA A 128 6.31 -7.74 -0.21
N ALA A 129 6.91 -7.34 -1.34
CA ALA A 129 7.49 -8.27 -2.31
C ALA A 129 8.72 -9.03 -1.78
N THR A 130 9.49 -8.41 -0.88
CA THR A 130 10.72 -9.00 -0.32
C THR A 130 10.45 -9.80 0.94
N ARG A 131 9.54 -9.36 1.80
CA ARG A 131 9.32 -9.88 3.16
C ARG A 131 8.05 -10.71 3.32
N LEU A 132 7.06 -10.53 2.42
CA LEU A 132 5.80 -11.24 2.44
C LEU A 132 5.67 -12.13 1.19
N LYS A 133 4.50 -12.75 0.99
CA LYS A 133 4.24 -13.63 -0.16
C LYS A 133 2.92 -13.28 -0.85
N PRO A 134 2.75 -12.06 -1.40
CA PRO A 134 1.66 -11.80 -2.35
C PRO A 134 1.89 -12.60 -3.64
N ASP A 135 0.87 -12.72 -4.48
CA ASP A 135 1.03 -13.38 -5.78
C ASP A 135 1.74 -12.48 -6.81
N ALA A 136 1.62 -11.16 -6.69
CA ALA A 136 2.34 -10.18 -7.49
C ALA A 136 2.35 -8.81 -6.81
N VAL A 137 3.30 -7.96 -7.19
CA VAL A 137 3.43 -6.59 -6.69
C VAL A 137 3.60 -5.61 -7.85
N SER A 138 2.94 -4.44 -7.73
CA SER A 138 3.17 -3.29 -8.62
C SER A 138 3.41 -2.05 -7.75
N ALA A 139 4.64 -1.53 -7.74
CA ALA A 139 5.06 -0.42 -6.90
C ALA A 139 5.29 0.85 -7.74
N TYR A 140 4.64 1.95 -7.35
CA TYR A 140 4.71 3.22 -8.07
C TYR A 140 5.53 4.25 -7.27
N TYR A 141 6.56 4.79 -7.91
CA TYR A 141 7.42 5.89 -7.43
C TYR A 141 7.78 5.81 -5.95
N GLY A 142 8.21 4.63 -5.50
CA GLY A 142 8.63 4.40 -4.12
C GLY A 142 10.04 4.92 -3.87
N GLY A 143 10.17 6.12 -3.27
CA GLY A 143 11.46 6.76 -3.06
C GLY A 143 12.39 6.01 -2.10
N GLY A 144 11.85 5.19 -1.20
CA GLY A 144 12.62 4.38 -0.26
C GLY A 144 13.11 3.04 -0.82
N ILE A 145 12.70 2.63 -2.02
CA ILE A 145 13.07 1.34 -2.62
C ILE A 145 14.59 1.23 -2.78
N HIS A 146 15.25 2.29 -3.23
CA HIS A 146 16.71 2.30 -3.39
C HIS A 146 17.45 2.01 -2.08
N GLY A 147 16.95 2.53 -0.95
CA GLY A 147 17.52 2.24 0.38
C GLY A 147 17.35 0.77 0.82
N ALA A 148 16.38 0.06 0.24
CA ALA A 148 16.09 -1.35 0.51
C ALA A 148 16.48 -2.28 -0.67
N ARG A 149 17.33 -1.84 -1.59
CA ARG A 149 17.68 -2.55 -2.83
C ARG A 149 18.40 -3.88 -2.62
N ASP A 150 19.01 -4.06 -1.47
CA ASP A 150 19.67 -5.31 -1.12
C ASP A 150 18.69 -6.44 -0.78
N GLU A 151 17.47 -6.07 -0.36
CA GLU A 151 16.37 -7.03 -0.24
C GLU A 151 15.87 -7.39 -1.65
N LYS A 152 15.77 -8.68 -1.95
CA LYS A 152 15.33 -9.13 -3.28
C LYS A 152 13.87 -9.57 -3.24
N PRO A 153 13.04 -9.15 -4.22
CA PRO A 153 11.66 -9.60 -4.30
C PRO A 153 11.61 -11.12 -4.54
N THR A 154 10.72 -11.79 -3.84
CA THR A 154 10.50 -13.25 -3.94
C THR A 154 9.30 -13.60 -4.81
N VAL A 155 8.62 -12.60 -5.36
CA VAL A 155 7.41 -12.70 -6.17
C VAL A 155 7.51 -11.81 -7.42
N PRO A 156 6.73 -12.07 -8.48
CA PRO A 156 6.66 -11.18 -9.63
C PRO A 156 6.41 -9.74 -9.21
N THR A 157 7.30 -8.84 -9.59
CA THR A 157 7.29 -7.45 -9.13
C THR A 157 7.53 -6.50 -10.30
N GLN A 158 6.67 -5.50 -10.43
CA GLN A 158 6.83 -4.38 -11.36
C GLN A 158 7.11 -3.09 -10.58
N LEU A 159 8.08 -2.32 -11.08
CA LEU A 159 8.43 -1.01 -10.54
C LEU A 159 8.15 0.07 -11.60
N HIS A 160 7.47 1.13 -11.19
CA HIS A 160 7.12 2.25 -12.06
C HIS A 160 7.73 3.54 -11.52
N PHE A 161 8.58 4.17 -12.33
CA PHE A 161 9.23 5.44 -12.00
C PHE A 161 9.10 6.42 -13.15
N GLY A 162 8.99 7.70 -12.82
CA GLY A 162 9.08 8.77 -13.82
C GLY A 162 10.55 9.07 -14.16
N ASP A 163 10.87 9.19 -15.44
CA ASP A 163 12.22 9.53 -15.92
C ASP A 163 12.64 10.98 -15.58
N LYS A 164 11.66 11.84 -15.27
CA LYS A 164 11.82 13.23 -14.86
C LYS A 164 11.48 13.49 -13.39
N ASP A 165 11.41 12.43 -12.57
CA ASP A 165 11.16 12.59 -11.14
C ASP A 165 12.38 13.22 -10.47
N MET A 166 12.20 14.42 -9.92
CA MET A 166 13.29 15.16 -9.24
C MET A 166 13.65 14.56 -7.87
N HIS A 167 12.80 13.71 -7.31
CA HIS A 167 13.01 13.09 -5.99
C HIS A 167 13.61 11.68 -6.08
N ILE A 168 13.47 11.02 -7.24
CA ILE A 168 13.97 9.66 -7.48
C ILE A 168 14.88 9.67 -8.71
N PRO A 169 16.20 9.92 -8.54
CA PRO A 169 17.13 9.98 -9.66
C PRO A 169 17.18 8.68 -10.44
N MET A 170 17.25 8.77 -11.77
CA MET A 170 17.36 7.59 -12.64
C MET A 170 18.58 6.70 -12.33
N ALA A 171 19.65 7.28 -11.75
CA ALA A 171 20.78 6.49 -11.24
C ALA A 171 20.32 5.45 -10.20
N HIS A 172 19.47 5.85 -9.24
CA HIS A 172 18.90 4.94 -8.24
C HIS A 172 17.99 3.88 -8.87
N VAL A 173 17.20 4.26 -9.89
CA VAL A 173 16.33 3.31 -10.60
C VAL A 173 17.15 2.26 -11.35
N ASN A 174 18.27 2.67 -11.96
CA ASN A 174 19.14 1.76 -12.71
C ASN A 174 19.84 0.72 -11.81
N GLU A 175 20.05 1.03 -10.52
CA GLU A 175 20.61 0.08 -9.53
C GLU A 175 19.60 -0.99 -9.08
N LEU A 176 18.32 -0.83 -9.42
CA LEU A 176 17.25 -1.79 -9.09
C LEU A 176 17.05 -2.86 -10.19
N ARG A 177 17.75 -2.75 -11.31
CA ARG A 177 17.66 -3.66 -12.46
C ARG A 177 18.65 -4.86 -12.37
#